data_3d78b561f77ea0ac6459eb01be2fc073
#
_entry.id   3d78b561f77ea0ac6459eb01be2fc073
#
_cell.length_a   1.000
_cell.length_b   1.000
_cell.length_c   1.000
_cell.angle_alpha   90.00
_cell.angle_beta   90.00
_cell.angle_gamma   90.00
#
_symmetry.space_group_name_H-M   'P 1'
#
loop_
_entity.id
_entity.type
_entity.pdbx_description
1 polymer ?
#
loop_
_entity_poly.entity_id
_entity_poly.type
_entity_poly.pdbx_seq_one_letter_code
_entity_poly.pdbx_strand_id
1 'polypeptide(L)'
;ELERTLVFSAPFDNYLQQAIKQHKINFFYIDNGYIGNHNYKKPWYYRISYNQLQNTRIGKFGTSRIHTLELDGRYEDWNNDGDYNLLVMPLPNKLFTWFDKDYDTWREQTLQHYHNQDTYCVVRDKPGGRASRQQRFRDILPLIRGARKVITHHSMAAVEALCLGKPIEVLGESAVQHWQNQTNFDRQEMLE
;
A
#
# COMPACT_ATOMS: atom_id res chain seq x y z
N GLU A 1 2.40 36.32 -5.18
CA GLU A 1 2.21 35.27 -6.20
C GLU A 1 1.40 34.14 -5.56
N LEU A 2 0.19 33.87 -6.10
CA LEU A 2 -0.60 32.71 -5.70
C LEU A 2 0.13 31.48 -6.22
N GLU A 3 0.73 30.70 -5.32
CA GLU A 3 1.28 29.38 -5.67
C GLU A 3 0.16 28.52 -6.27
N ARG A 4 0.33 28.15 -7.52
CA ARG A 4 -0.63 27.27 -8.19
C ARG A 4 -0.44 25.87 -7.64
N THR A 5 -1.47 25.39 -6.94
CA THR A 5 -1.50 24.03 -6.39
C THR A 5 -2.54 23.21 -7.14
N LEU A 6 -2.14 22.05 -7.65
CA LEU A 6 -3.05 21.10 -8.29
C LEU A 6 -3.69 20.20 -7.24
N VAL A 7 -4.96 19.87 -7.44
CA VAL A 7 -5.67 18.84 -6.68
C VAL A 7 -6.17 17.80 -7.65
N PHE A 8 -5.81 16.54 -7.45
CA PHE A 8 -6.26 15.46 -8.32
C PHE A 8 -6.38 14.13 -7.59
N SER A 9 -7.07 13.18 -8.24
CA SER A 9 -7.25 11.81 -7.77
C SER A 9 -6.93 10.81 -8.89
N ALA A 10 -6.82 9.53 -8.58
CA ALA A 10 -6.72 8.49 -9.60
C ALA A 10 -8.01 8.46 -10.50
N PRO A 11 -7.91 8.16 -11.81
CA PRO A 11 -6.73 7.74 -12.55
C PRO A 11 -5.82 8.93 -12.95
N PHE A 12 -4.55 8.71 -12.78
CA PHE A 12 -3.51 9.70 -12.95
C PHE A 12 -3.03 9.72 -14.41
N ASP A 13 -3.24 10.83 -15.11
CA ASP A 13 -2.86 10.96 -16.51
C ASP A 13 -1.35 11.12 -16.69
N ASN A 14 -0.77 10.49 -17.72
CA ASN A 14 0.67 10.59 -18.03
C ASN A 14 1.11 12.03 -18.32
N TYR A 15 0.26 12.82 -19.01
CA TYR A 15 0.57 14.23 -19.28
C TYR A 15 0.65 15.04 -17.98
N LEU A 16 -0.28 14.80 -17.06
CA LEU A 16 -0.26 15.46 -15.77
C LEU A 16 0.98 15.05 -14.94
N GLN A 17 1.35 13.77 -14.96
CA GLN A 17 2.57 13.29 -14.30
C GLN A 17 3.81 13.99 -14.83
N GLN A 18 3.95 14.05 -16.16
CA GLN A 18 5.07 14.72 -16.81
C GLN A 18 5.10 16.21 -16.47
N ALA A 19 3.97 16.90 -16.55
CA ALA A 19 3.87 18.32 -16.23
C ALA A 19 4.29 18.61 -14.78
N ILE A 20 3.82 17.80 -13.82
CA ILE A 20 4.19 17.92 -12.41
C ILE A 20 5.71 17.76 -12.23
N LYS A 21 6.29 16.70 -12.81
CA LYS A 21 7.74 16.43 -12.71
C LYS A 21 8.58 17.53 -13.39
N GLN A 22 8.21 17.89 -14.62
CA GLN A 22 8.96 18.84 -15.43
C GLN A 22 8.94 20.26 -14.85
N HIS A 23 7.79 20.71 -14.36
CA HIS A 23 7.58 22.07 -13.87
C HIS A 23 7.60 22.17 -12.36
N LYS A 24 7.88 21.08 -11.63
CA LYS A 24 7.90 21.00 -10.16
C LYS A 24 6.66 21.63 -9.52
N ILE A 25 5.50 21.30 -10.08
CA ILE A 25 4.21 21.83 -9.64
C ILE A 25 3.83 21.22 -8.29
N ASN A 26 3.49 22.04 -7.33
CA ASN A 26 2.93 21.57 -6.06
C ASN A 26 1.55 20.96 -6.28
N PHE A 27 1.26 19.86 -5.59
CA PHE A 27 0.00 19.17 -5.73
C PHE A 27 -0.48 18.50 -4.45
N PHE A 28 -1.81 18.36 -4.34
CA PHE A 28 -2.46 17.44 -3.44
C PHE A 28 -2.98 16.23 -4.21
N TYR A 29 -2.64 15.04 -3.73
CA TYR A 29 -3.16 13.79 -4.27
C TYR A 29 -4.19 13.21 -3.31
N ILE A 30 -5.40 12.95 -3.82
CA ILE A 30 -6.51 12.40 -3.06
C ILE A 30 -6.75 10.97 -3.53
N ASP A 31 -6.71 10.02 -2.61
CA ASP A 31 -6.99 8.62 -2.89
C ASP A 31 -7.75 7.99 -1.73
N ASN A 32 -8.12 6.73 -1.89
CA ASN A 32 -8.78 5.98 -0.83
C ASN A 32 -7.91 5.92 0.43
N GLY A 33 -8.54 6.01 1.60
CA GLY A 33 -7.86 5.83 2.87
C GLY A 33 -7.19 4.47 2.99
N TYR A 34 -6.19 4.37 3.84
CA TYR A 34 -5.42 3.13 4.01
C TYR A 34 -6.20 2.02 4.68
N ILE A 35 -7.13 2.36 5.56
CA ILE A 35 -7.89 1.40 6.38
C ILE A 35 -9.39 1.62 6.16
N GLY A 36 -10.18 0.55 6.25
CA GLY A 36 -11.65 0.63 6.20
C GLY A 36 -12.28 0.65 4.81
N ASN A 37 -11.51 0.69 3.74
CA ASN A 37 -12.03 0.76 2.37
C ASN A 37 -12.80 -0.47 1.87
N HIS A 38 -12.73 -1.58 2.58
CA HIS A 38 -13.42 -2.82 2.22
C HIS A 38 -14.87 -2.86 2.69
N ASN A 39 -15.30 -1.92 3.54
CA ASN A 39 -16.67 -1.87 4.03
C ASN A 39 -17.51 -0.88 3.25
N TYR A 40 -18.20 -1.35 2.21
CA TYR A 40 -19.03 -0.53 1.33
C TYR A 40 -20.29 0.06 1.99
N LYS A 41 -20.64 -0.36 3.19
CA LYS A 41 -21.79 0.14 3.93
C LYS A 41 -21.47 1.35 4.81
N LYS A 42 -20.17 1.64 5.02
CA LYS A 42 -19.69 2.78 5.78
C LYS A 42 -19.17 3.89 4.87
N PRO A 43 -19.19 5.15 5.33
CA PRO A 43 -18.60 6.27 4.59
C PRO A 43 -17.16 5.96 4.21
N TRP A 44 -16.79 6.38 3.01
CA TRP A 44 -15.44 6.24 2.51
C TRP A 44 -14.56 7.29 3.12
N TYR A 45 -13.38 6.88 3.54
CA TYR A 45 -12.35 7.80 3.98
C TYR A 45 -11.35 7.99 2.84
N TYR A 46 -10.93 9.23 2.66
CA TYR A 46 -9.91 9.58 1.70
C TYR A 46 -8.63 9.96 2.44
N ARG A 47 -7.50 9.59 1.87
CA ARG A 47 -6.22 10.16 2.25
C ARG A 47 -5.92 11.33 1.33
N ILE A 48 -5.22 12.33 1.86
CA ILE A 48 -4.70 13.47 1.11
C ILE A 48 -3.21 13.53 1.39
N SER A 49 -2.40 13.48 0.34
CA SER A 49 -0.96 13.64 0.43
C SER A 49 -0.50 14.85 -0.35
N TYR A 50 0.57 15.49 0.11
CA TYR A 50 1.13 16.68 -0.50
C TYR A 50 2.47 16.35 -1.16
N ASN A 51 2.59 16.65 -2.46
CA ASN A 51 3.76 16.39 -3.31
C ASN A 51 4.25 14.92 -3.33
N GLN A 52 3.37 13.97 -3.04
CA GLN A 52 3.67 12.53 -3.05
C GLN A 52 2.39 11.72 -3.27
N LEU A 53 2.51 10.50 -3.80
CA LEU A 53 1.36 9.62 -3.99
C LEU A 53 1.02 8.79 -2.73
N GLN A 54 2.02 8.52 -1.90
CA GLN A 54 1.87 7.83 -0.63
C GLN A 54 2.31 8.76 0.48
N ASN A 55 1.60 8.77 1.60
CA ASN A 55 2.05 9.53 2.76
C ASN A 55 3.19 8.78 3.45
N THR A 56 4.42 9.18 3.17
CA THR A 56 5.63 8.55 3.72
C THR A 56 6.15 9.27 4.97
N ARG A 57 5.48 10.34 5.41
CA ARG A 57 5.89 11.10 6.59
C ARG A 57 5.35 10.43 7.85
N ILE A 58 6.24 10.21 8.82
CA ILE A 58 5.85 9.85 10.17
C ILE A 58 5.47 11.14 10.89
N GLY A 59 4.35 11.12 11.60
CA GLY A 59 3.93 12.18 12.50
C GLY A 59 3.29 11.55 13.73
N LYS A 60 3.48 12.14 14.89
CA LYS A 60 2.73 11.77 16.08
C LYS A 60 1.35 12.41 15.99
N PHE A 61 0.36 11.61 15.67
CA PHE A 61 -1.04 12.02 15.60
C PHE A 61 -1.80 11.27 16.69
N GLY A 62 -2.68 11.95 17.40
CA GLY A 62 -3.48 11.30 18.44
C GLY A 62 -4.39 10.18 17.89
N THR A 63 -4.63 9.17 18.68
CA THR A 63 -5.42 7.95 18.35
C THR A 63 -6.92 8.19 18.17
N SER A 64 -7.41 9.39 18.38
CA SER A 64 -8.86 9.71 18.32
C SER A 64 -9.53 9.31 17.00
N ARG A 65 -8.82 9.35 15.88
CA ARG A 65 -9.33 8.91 14.57
C ARG A 65 -9.59 7.41 14.52
N ILE A 66 -8.79 6.62 15.18
CA ILE A 66 -8.90 5.15 15.21
C ILE A 66 -10.17 4.75 15.92
N HIS A 67 -10.43 5.34 17.08
CA HIS A 67 -11.68 5.15 17.82
C HIS A 67 -12.88 5.59 16.98
N THR A 68 -12.82 6.78 16.37
CA THR A 68 -13.90 7.28 15.50
C THR A 68 -14.16 6.36 14.30
N LEU A 69 -13.14 5.71 13.76
CA LEU A 69 -13.25 4.80 12.63
C LEU A 69 -13.61 3.36 13.02
N GLU A 70 -13.77 3.08 14.31
CA GLU A 70 -14.05 1.74 14.88
C GLU A 70 -13.04 0.69 14.40
N LEU A 71 -11.77 1.04 14.44
CA LEU A 71 -10.69 0.17 13.96
C LEU A 71 -10.08 -0.69 15.04
N ASP A 72 -10.43 -0.44 16.30
CA ASP A 72 -9.84 -1.04 17.50
C ASP A 72 -9.86 -2.58 17.52
N GLY A 73 -10.79 -3.22 16.83
CA GLY A 73 -10.92 -4.69 16.78
C GLY A 73 -10.29 -5.36 15.55
N ARG A 74 -9.51 -4.65 14.76
CA ARG A 74 -9.01 -5.17 13.47
C ARG A 74 -7.55 -5.59 13.47
N TYR A 75 -6.90 -5.50 14.60
CA TYR A 75 -5.48 -5.78 14.73
C TYR A 75 -5.23 -7.16 15.33
N GLU A 76 -4.40 -7.93 14.67
CA GLU A 76 -3.94 -9.24 15.16
C GLU A 76 -2.54 -9.12 15.77
N ASP A 77 -2.18 -10.03 16.67
CA ASP A 77 -0.86 -10.06 17.27
C ASP A 77 0.22 -10.36 16.22
N TRP A 78 1.42 -9.84 16.48
CA TRP A 78 2.56 -10.07 15.60
C TRP A 78 2.83 -11.56 15.44
N ASN A 79 2.90 -12.00 14.19
CA ASN A 79 3.06 -13.39 13.84
C ASN A 79 3.82 -13.52 12.51
N ASN A 80 4.91 -14.28 12.53
CA ASN A 80 5.73 -14.60 11.37
C ASN A 80 5.77 -16.12 11.08
N ASP A 81 4.87 -16.90 11.64
CA ASP A 81 4.82 -18.37 11.55
C ASP A 81 4.24 -18.90 10.23
N GLY A 82 4.21 -18.10 9.19
CA GLY A 82 3.69 -18.52 7.89
C GLY A 82 4.65 -19.42 7.12
N ASP A 83 4.08 -20.16 6.16
CA ASP A 83 4.80 -21.15 5.33
C ASP A 83 5.49 -20.53 4.12
N TYR A 84 5.15 -19.31 3.74
CA TYR A 84 5.63 -18.65 2.52
C TYR A 84 5.78 -17.14 2.66
N ASN A 85 6.55 -16.54 1.77
CA ASN A 85 6.51 -15.11 1.53
C ASN A 85 5.42 -14.80 0.48
N LEU A 86 4.54 -13.85 0.78
CA LEU A 86 3.49 -13.41 -0.15
C LEU A 86 3.97 -12.21 -0.96
N LEU A 87 4.20 -12.43 -2.25
CA LEU A 87 4.57 -11.36 -3.18
C LEU A 87 3.33 -10.81 -3.88
N VAL A 88 2.88 -9.62 -3.46
CA VAL A 88 1.70 -8.95 -4.01
C VAL A 88 2.10 -8.00 -5.11
N MET A 89 1.81 -8.38 -6.35
CA MET A 89 2.12 -7.58 -7.53
C MET A 89 1.16 -6.40 -7.68
N PRO A 90 1.67 -5.20 -8.00
CA PRO A 90 0.83 -4.07 -8.37
C PRO A 90 0.16 -4.30 -9.73
N LEU A 91 -0.87 -3.51 -10.04
CA LEU A 91 -1.39 -3.46 -11.40
C LEU A 91 -0.39 -2.73 -12.33
N PRO A 92 -0.26 -3.18 -13.59
CA PRO A 92 0.44 -2.44 -14.63
C PRO A 92 -0.39 -1.20 -15.02
N ASN A 93 -0.40 -0.21 -14.18
CA ASN A 93 -1.19 1.00 -14.36
C ASN A 93 -0.31 2.25 -14.47
N LYS A 94 -0.94 3.35 -14.79
CA LYS A 94 -0.28 4.66 -14.91
C LYS A 94 0.44 5.13 -13.64
N LEU A 95 0.06 4.63 -12.46
CA LEU A 95 0.77 4.92 -11.21
C LEU A 95 2.18 4.33 -11.21
N PHE A 96 2.37 3.19 -11.88
CA PHE A 96 3.71 2.59 -11.97
C PHE A 96 4.67 3.45 -12.79
N THR A 97 4.15 4.14 -13.80
CA THR A 97 4.90 5.12 -14.61
C THR A 97 5.41 6.30 -13.77
N TRP A 98 4.69 6.67 -12.69
CA TRP A 98 5.14 7.71 -11.76
C TRP A 98 6.51 7.40 -11.15
N PHE A 99 6.82 6.12 -10.96
CA PHE A 99 8.08 5.66 -10.39
C PHE A 99 9.20 5.51 -11.43
N ASP A 100 8.99 5.96 -12.67
CA ASP A 100 9.94 5.87 -13.79
C ASP A 100 10.45 4.44 -14.05
N LYS A 101 9.57 3.46 -13.86
CA LYS A 101 9.85 2.04 -14.03
C LYS A 101 8.97 1.44 -15.12
N ASP A 102 9.60 0.59 -15.95
CA ASP A 102 8.84 -0.32 -16.80
C ASP A 102 8.31 -1.47 -15.96
N TYR A 103 6.98 -1.68 -16.02
CA TYR A 103 6.31 -2.67 -15.17
C TYR A 103 6.78 -4.10 -15.46
N ASP A 104 6.90 -4.47 -16.74
CA ASP A 104 7.19 -5.85 -17.13
C ASP A 104 8.63 -6.21 -16.74
N THR A 105 9.58 -5.33 -17.02
CA THR A 105 10.98 -5.48 -16.60
C THR A 105 11.10 -5.56 -15.07
N TRP A 106 10.43 -4.66 -14.35
CA TRP A 106 10.46 -4.66 -12.90
C TRP A 106 9.86 -5.95 -12.32
N ARG A 107 8.74 -6.40 -12.89
CA ARG A 107 8.06 -7.62 -12.46
C ARG A 107 8.95 -8.85 -12.64
N GLU A 108 9.56 -8.97 -13.80
CA GLU A 108 10.47 -10.09 -14.11
C GLU A 108 11.68 -10.11 -13.15
N GLN A 109 12.35 -8.99 -12.97
CA GLN A 109 13.48 -8.85 -12.04
C GLN A 109 13.08 -9.18 -10.60
N THR A 110 11.91 -8.72 -10.18
CA THR A 110 11.39 -8.99 -8.83
C THR A 110 11.10 -10.47 -8.64
N LEU A 111 10.43 -11.11 -9.59
CA LEU A 111 10.16 -12.55 -9.55
C LEU A 111 11.45 -13.37 -9.52
N GLN A 112 12.42 -13.03 -10.35
CA GLN A 112 13.72 -13.70 -10.39
C GLN A 112 14.47 -13.54 -9.05
N HIS A 113 14.46 -12.33 -8.47
CA HIS A 113 15.10 -12.07 -7.19
C HIS A 113 14.56 -12.97 -6.07
N TYR A 114 13.23 -13.06 -5.95
CA TYR A 114 12.61 -13.87 -4.88
C TYR A 114 12.56 -15.37 -5.19
N HIS A 115 12.59 -15.76 -6.46
CA HIS A 115 12.70 -17.18 -6.84
C HIS A 115 14.08 -17.76 -6.47
N ASN A 116 15.12 -16.95 -6.52
CA ASN A 116 16.47 -17.36 -6.18
C ASN A 116 16.76 -17.40 -4.66
N GLN A 117 15.79 -17.03 -3.83
CA GLN A 117 15.90 -17.16 -2.39
C GLN A 117 15.39 -18.54 -1.95
N ASP A 118 15.98 -19.10 -0.88
CA ASP A 118 15.61 -20.42 -0.35
C ASP A 118 14.19 -20.46 0.28
N THR A 119 13.48 -19.35 0.27
CA THR A 119 12.15 -19.24 0.86
C THR A 119 11.07 -19.35 -0.21
N TYR A 120 10.12 -20.27 -0.02
CA TYR A 120 8.99 -20.41 -0.91
C TYR A 120 8.18 -19.12 -1.00
N CYS A 121 7.88 -18.68 -2.23
CA CYS A 121 7.11 -17.48 -2.51
C CYS A 121 5.80 -17.81 -3.23
N VAL A 122 4.71 -17.31 -2.68
CA VAL A 122 3.40 -17.28 -3.35
C VAL A 122 3.25 -15.93 -4.03
N VAL A 123 3.06 -15.94 -5.35
CA VAL A 123 2.85 -14.73 -6.14
C VAL A 123 1.35 -14.51 -6.32
N ARG A 124 0.88 -13.31 -5.96
CA ARG A 124 -0.48 -12.87 -6.17
C ARG A 124 -0.51 -11.66 -7.08
N ASP A 125 -0.99 -11.86 -8.30
CA ASP A 125 -1.33 -10.76 -9.19
C ASP A 125 -2.64 -10.12 -8.74
N LYS A 126 -2.71 -8.80 -8.80
CA LYS A 126 -3.94 -8.08 -8.49
C LYS A 126 -4.98 -8.37 -9.58
N PRO A 127 -6.20 -8.82 -9.23
CA PRO A 127 -7.22 -9.11 -10.23
C PRO A 127 -7.49 -7.88 -11.09
N GLY A 128 -7.31 -8.03 -12.40
CA GLY A 128 -7.65 -7.01 -13.38
C GLY A 128 -9.15 -6.99 -13.71
N GLY A 129 -9.56 -6.03 -14.52
CA GLY A 129 -10.90 -5.96 -15.07
C GLY A 129 -12.00 -5.57 -14.09
N ARG A 130 -13.23 -6.03 -14.36
CA ARG A 130 -14.45 -5.70 -13.61
C ARG A 130 -14.66 -6.52 -12.34
N ALA A 131 -13.68 -7.27 -11.87
CA ALA A 131 -13.82 -7.99 -10.61
C ALA A 131 -14.27 -7.03 -9.51
N SER A 132 -15.32 -7.40 -8.78
CA SER A 132 -15.88 -6.52 -7.76
C SER A 132 -14.79 -6.18 -6.75
N ARG A 133 -14.81 -4.95 -6.24
CA ARG A 133 -13.83 -4.50 -5.25
C ARG A 133 -13.85 -5.40 -3.99
N GLN A 134 -15.02 -5.89 -3.64
CA GLN A 134 -15.22 -6.82 -2.53
C GLN A 134 -14.52 -8.17 -2.77
N GLN A 135 -14.51 -8.68 -4.00
CA GLN A 135 -13.82 -9.91 -4.37
C GLN A 135 -12.29 -9.74 -4.26
N ARG A 136 -11.78 -8.56 -4.66
CA ARG A 136 -10.34 -8.25 -4.57
C ARG A 136 -9.80 -8.28 -3.14
N PHE A 137 -10.61 -7.86 -2.16
CA PHE A 137 -10.20 -7.83 -0.76
C PHE A 137 -10.40 -9.17 -0.05
N ARG A 138 -11.51 -9.85 -0.29
CA ARG A 138 -11.80 -11.13 0.36
C ARG A 138 -10.75 -12.19 0.08
N ASP A 139 -10.18 -12.18 -1.12
CA ASP A 139 -9.25 -13.21 -1.56
C ASP A 139 -7.82 -13.01 -1.02
N ILE A 140 -7.47 -11.84 -0.52
CA ILE A 140 -6.10 -11.57 -0.05
C ILE A 140 -5.89 -11.86 1.43
N LEU A 141 -6.88 -11.65 2.27
CA LEU A 141 -6.74 -11.77 3.73
C LEU A 141 -6.29 -13.18 4.17
N PRO A 142 -6.86 -14.28 3.65
CA PRO A 142 -6.36 -15.62 3.95
C PRO A 142 -4.90 -15.82 3.54
N LEU A 143 -4.50 -15.26 2.38
CA LEU A 143 -3.11 -15.34 1.93
C LEU A 143 -2.16 -14.55 2.83
N ILE A 144 -2.57 -13.37 3.30
CA ILE A 144 -1.77 -12.58 4.25
C ILE A 144 -1.60 -13.36 5.57
N ARG A 145 -2.68 -13.95 6.11
CA ARG A 145 -2.61 -14.72 7.37
C ARG A 145 -1.69 -15.92 7.30
N GLY A 146 -1.67 -16.63 6.16
CA GLY A 146 -0.77 -17.76 5.94
C GLY A 146 0.66 -17.38 5.59
N ALA A 147 0.94 -16.11 5.33
CA ALA A 147 2.27 -15.66 4.97
C ALA A 147 3.17 -15.47 6.19
N ARG A 148 4.48 -15.75 6.02
CA ARG A 148 5.53 -15.36 6.94
C ARG A 148 5.84 -13.87 6.82
N LYS A 149 5.83 -13.33 5.61
CA LYS A 149 6.09 -11.92 5.27
C LYS A 149 5.30 -11.54 4.03
N VAL A 150 4.82 -10.31 3.97
CA VAL A 150 4.17 -9.75 2.79
C VAL A 150 5.09 -8.76 2.09
N ILE A 151 5.33 -8.98 0.81
CA ILE A 151 6.23 -8.21 -0.04
C ILE A 151 5.40 -7.51 -1.10
N THR A 152 5.57 -6.20 -1.25
CA THR A 152 4.84 -5.44 -2.27
C THR A 152 5.54 -4.15 -2.66
N HIS A 153 5.19 -3.54 -3.81
CA HIS A 153 5.77 -2.26 -4.21
C HIS A 153 5.12 -1.09 -3.46
N HIS A 154 3.83 -0.84 -3.69
CA HIS A 154 3.09 0.28 -3.11
C HIS A 154 1.63 -0.10 -2.77
N SER A 155 1.36 -1.39 -2.60
CA SER A 155 0.00 -1.86 -2.39
C SER A 155 -0.47 -1.63 -0.96
N MET A 156 -1.78 -1.39 -0.83
CA MET A 156 -2.48 -1.39 0.46
C MET A 156 -2.34 -2.71 1.23
N ALA A 157 -1.96 -3.81 0.54
CA ALA A 157 -1.71 -5.08 1.18
C ALA A 157 -0.65 -5.02 2.28
N ALA A 158 0.32 -4.09 2.20
CA ALA A 158 1.28 -3.87 3.27
C ALA A 158 0.63 -3.30 4.53
N VAL A 159 -0.32 -2.37 4.39
CA VAL A 159 -1.09 -1.84 5.53
C VAL A 159 -1.95 -2.94 6.15
N GLU A 160 -2.66 -3.72 5.32
CA GLU A 160 -3.47 -4.85 5.78
C GLU A 160 -2.62 -5.93 6.47
N ALA A 161 -1.41 -6.18 5.95
CA ALA A 161 -0.47 -7.12 6.57
C ALA A 161 -0.06 -6.67 7.98
N LEU A 162 0.29 -5.40 8.16
CA LEU A 162 0.60 -4.87 9.49
C LEU A 162 -0.59 -4.96 10.44
N CYS A 163 -1.81 -4.64 9.97
CA CYS A 163 -3.02 -4.82 10.77
C CYS A 163 -3.25 -6.28 11.20
N LEU A 164 -2.83 -7.23 10.38
CA LEU A 164 -2.89 -8.67 10.67
C LEU A 164 -1.61 -9.20 11.35
N GLY A 165 -0.79 -8.32 11.90
CA GLY A 165 0.41 -8.68 12.63
C GLY A 165 1.51 -9.33 11.79
N LYS A 166 1.56 -9.09 10.48
CA LYS A 166 2.53 -9.72 9.58
C LYS A 166 3.68 -8.78 9.21
N PRO A 167 4.92 -9.29 9.21
CA PRO A 167 6.07 -8.58 8.68
C PRO A 167 5.86 -8.14 7.23
N ILE A 168 6.41 -6.99 6.88
CA ILE A 168 6.32 -6.44 5.54
C ILE A 168 7.69 -6.13 4.93
N GLU A 169 7.73 -6.14 3.62
CA GLU A 169 8.82 -5.59 2.82
C GLU A 169 8.24 -4.75 1.68
N VAL A 170 8.71 -3.53 1.53
CA VAL A 170 8.17 -2.57 0.57
C VAL A 170 9.25 -2.20 -0.44
N LEU A 171 8.96 -2.45 -1.72
CA LEU A 171 9.89 -2.26 -2.84
C LEU A 171 9.78 -0.88 -3.50
N GLY A 172 8.89 -0.03 -2.99
CA GLY A 172 8.64 1.33 -3.48
C GLY A 172 8.07 2.24 -2.40
N GLU A 173 7.51 3.38 -2.79
CA GLU A 173 6.89 4.29 -1.85
C GLU A 173 5.66 3.67 -1.18
N SER A 174 5.62 3.70 0.15
CA SER A 174 4.48 3.23 0.93
C SER A 174 4.35 3.99 2.23
N ALA A 175 3.13 4.17 2.69
CA ALA A 175 2.85 4.78 4.00
C ALA A 175 3.45 3.98 5.17
N VAL A 176 3.71 2.70 4.96
CA VAL A 176 4.19 1.78 5.99
C VAL A 176 5.66 1.38 5.80
N GLN A 177 6.40 2.09 4.95
CA GLN A 177 7.81 1.75 4.68
C GLN A 177 8.73 1.82 5.91
N HIS A 178 8.35 2.57 6.92
CA HIS A 178 9.11 2.70 8.16
C HIS A 178 9.06 1.46 9.04
N TRP A 179 8.03 0.63 8.88
CA TRP A 179 7.83 -0.61 9.64
C TRP A 179 8.31 -1.86 8.91
N GLN A 180 8.95 -1.69 7.74
CA GLN A 180 9.52 -2.84 7.03
C GLN A 180 10.70 -3.45 7.79
N ASN A 181 10.86 -4.77 7.67
CA ASN A 181 11.94 -5.54 8.28
C ASN A 181 11.99 -5.49 9.82
N GLN A 182 10.94 -5.04 10.48
CA GLN A 182 10.84 -5.12 11.93
C GLN A 182 10.49 -6.55 12.36
N THR A 183 11.05 -6.97 13.49
CA THR A 183 10.83 -8.30 14.08
C THR A 183 9.72 -8.31 15.13
N ASN A 184 9.39 -7.15 15.63
CA ASN A 184 8.24 -6.87 16.47
C ASN A 184 7.70 -5.49 16.10
N PHE A 185 6.48 -5.24 16.46
CA PHE A 185 5.79 -4.04 16.03
C PHE A 185 4.90 -3.51 17.16
N ASP A 186 5.17 -2.28 17.58
CA ASP A 186 4.27 -1.58 18.50
C ASP A 186 3.09 -1.01 17.70
N ARG A 187 1.92 -1.59 17.94
CA ARG A 187 0.68 -1.17 17.28
C ARG A 187 0.33 0.26 17.59
N GLN A 188 0.63 0.71 18.79
CA GLN A 188 0.32 2.06 19.20
C GLN A 188 1.12 3.07 18.38
N GLU A 189 2.38 2.77 18.07
CA GLU A 189 3.22 3.61 17.21
C GLU A 189 2.70 3.73 15.78
N MET A 190 2.11 2.67 15.22
CA MET A 190 1.47 2.74 13.89
C MET A 190 0.19 3.54 13.91
N LEU A 191 -0.51 3.53 15.01
CA LEU A 191 -1.83 4.14 15.14
C LEU A 191 -1.74 5.63 15.51
N GLU A 192 -0.65 6.07 16.10
CA GLU A 192 -0.31 7.47 16.37
C GLU A 192 0.23 8.18 15.11
#